data_91508595a4af6966f77f188d8d835f1c
#
_entry.id   91508595a4af6966f77f188d8d835f1c
#
_cell.length_a   1.000
_cell.length_b   1.000
_cell.length_c   1.000
_cell.angle_alpha   90.00
_cell.angle_beta   90.00
_cell.angle_gamma   90.00
#
_symmetry.space_group_name_H-M   'P 1'
#
loop_
_entity.id
_entity.type
_entity.pdbx_description
1 polymer ?
#
loop_
_entity_poly.entity_id
_entity_poly.type
_entity_poly.pdbx_seq_one_letter_code
_entity_poly.pdbx_strand_id
1 'polypeptide(L)'
;MNKPEVTVIDYGLGNLLSVKRGLEYCGAKVILTSEPEIILSSKRIILPGVGAFSNAMDSLKKLDLVDVIREVANRKIPLLGICLGMQLLFDQSEEFGVT
;
A
#
# COMPACT_ATOMS: atom_id res chain seq x y z
N MET A 1 20.21 3.42 -16.91
CA MET A 1 18.80 3.81 -16.86
C MET A 1 18.29 3.76 -15.44
N ASN A 2 17.49 4.74 -15.07
CA ASN A 2 16.91 4.77 -13.74
C ASN A 2 15.82 3.72 -13.59
N LYS A 3 15.87 2.98 -12.50
CA LYS A 3 14.83 2.02 -12.18
C LYS A 3 13.60 2.76 -11.65
N PRO A 4 12.39 2.35 -12.04
CA PRO A 4 11.19 2.95 -11.46
C PRO A 4 11.11 2.67 -9.96
N GLU A 5 10.78 3.70 -9.19
CA GLU A 5 10.59 3.55 -7.76
C GLU A 5 9.17 3.11 -7.46
N VAL A 6 9.05 2.14 -6.57
CA VAL A 6 7.77 1.64 -6.10
C VAL A 6 7.81 1.61 -4.57
N THR A 7 6.84 2.24 -3.95
CA THR A 7 6.71 2.22 -2.48
C THR A 7 5.72 1.14 -2.09
N VAL A 8 6.15 0.24 -1.22
CA VAL A 8 5.30 -0.81 -0.68
C VAL A 8 4.98 -0.44 0.77
N ILE A 9 3.70 -0.35 1.08
CA ILE A 9 3.27 0.02 2.43
C ILE A 9 3.49 -1.16 3.37
N ASP A 10 4.31 -0.94 4.39
CA ASP A 10 4.58 -1.92 5.43
C ASP A 10 3.66 -1.62 6.62
N TYR A 11 2.61 -2.40 6.77
CA TYR A 11 1.70 -2.26 7.90
C TYR A 11 1.67 -3.49 8.79
N GLY A 12 2.74 -4.28 8.74
CA GLY A 12 2.94 -5.43 9.62
C GLY A 12 2.33 -6.73 9.13
N LEU A 13 1.66 -6.72 7.98
CA LEU A 13 1.03 -7.91 7.42
C LEU A 13 1.47 -8.12 5.99
N GLY A 14 1.46 -9.39 5.57
CA GLY A 14 1.81 -9.76 4.21
C GLY A 14 3.24 -10.26 4.10
N ASN A 15 3.53 -10.91 2.99
CA ASN A 15 4.87 -11.41 2.70
C ASN A 15 5.65 -10.33 1.94
N LEU A 16 6.12 -9.35 2.68
CA LEU A 16 6.77 -8.17 2.10
C LEU A 16 8.05 -8.50 1.37
N LEU A 17 8.81 -9.48 1.87
CA LEU A 17 10.07 -9.86 1.22
C LEU A 17 9.84 -10.45 -0.16
N SER A 18 8.81 -11.29 -0.31
CA SER A 18 8.47 -11.85 -1.62
C SER A 18 7.99 -10.77 -2.58
N VAL A 19 7.18 -9.82 -2.11
CA VAL A 19 6.72 -8.71 -2.94
C VAL A 19 7.91 -7.86 -3.37
N LYS A 20 8.80 -7.53 -2.45
CA LYS A 20 9.99 -6.75 -2.76
C LYS A 20 10.87 -7.44 -3.80
N ARG A 21 11.14 -8.73 -3.59
CA ARG A 21 11.98 -9.50 -4.52
C ARG A 21 11.35 -9.60 -5.91
N GLY A 22 10.05 -9.83 -5.97
CA GLY A 22 9.35 -9.89 -7.25
C GLY A 22 9.43 -8.59 -8.02
N LEU A 23 9.23 -7.47 -7.34
CA LEU A 23 9.31 -6.16 -7.96
C LEU A 23 10.75 -5.83 -8.39
N GLU A 24 11.73 -6.16 -7.57
CA GLU A 24 13.14 -5.94 -7.92
C GLU A 24 13.54 -6.80 -9.12
N TYR A 25 13.06 -8.03 -9.17
CA TYR A 25 13.30 -8.91 -10.31
C TYR A 25 12.77 -8.29 -11.61
N CYS A 26 11.65 -7.58 -11.52
CA CYS A 26 11.05 -6.89 -12.67
C CYS A 26 11.71 -5.55 -12.97
N GLY A 27 12.74 -5.17 -12.23
CA GLY A 27 13.51 -3.96 -12.51
C GLY A 27 13.11 -2.74 -11.70
N ALA A 28 12.34 -2.90 -10.64
CA ALA A 28 11.93 -1.77 -9.81
C ALA A 28 12.90 -1.54 -8.65
N LYS A 29 12.98 -0.29 -8.20
CA LYS A 29 13.60 0.06 -6.94
C LYS A 29 12.50 0.10 -5.89
N VAL A 30 12.61 -0.72 -4.84
CA VAL A 30 11.53 -0.90 -3.87
C VAL A 30 11.86 -0.19 -2.57
N ILE A 31 10.89 0.57 -2.08
CA ILE A 31 10.95 1.22 -0.77
C ILE A 31 9.87 0.59 0.09
N LEU A 32 10.27 -0.03 1.20
CA LEU A 32 9.33 -0.55 2.19
C LEU A 32 9.20 0.48 3.30
N THR A 33 8.00 0.95 3.58
CA THR A 33 7.83 1.98 4.60
C THR A 33 6.41 2.04 5.13
N SER A 34 6.28 2.50 6.38
CA SER A 34 5.01 2.89 6.97
C SER A 34 4.97 4.40 7.24
N GLU A 35 5.99 5.13 6.81
CA GLU A 35 6.09 6.57 7.04
C GLU A 35 5.15 7.34 6.12
N PRO A 36 4.16 8.08 6.66
CA PRO A 36 3.22 8.82 5.82
C PRO A 36 3.88 9.78 4.84
N GLU A 37 4.92 10.48 5.26
CA GLU A 37 5.60 11.44 4.40
C GLU A 37 6.22 10.77 3.17
N ILE A 38 6.83 9.62 3.36
CA ILE A 38 7.44 8.87 2.25
C ILE A 38 6.35 8.33 1.33
N ILE A 39 5.26 7.81 1.91
CA ILE A 39 4.14 7.29 1.13
C ILE A 39 3.54 8.41 0.27
N LEU A 40 3.28 9.57 0.87
CA LEU A 40 2.63 10.68 0.16
C LEU A 40 3.53 11.32 -0.89
N SER A 41 4.83 11.15 -0.80
CA SER A 41 5.76 11.66 -1.81
C SER A 41 6.10 10.64 -2.90
N SER A 42 5.52 9.45 -2.84
CA SER A 42 5.81 8.37 -3.76
C SER A 42 5.14 8.58 -5.12
N LYS A 43 5.75 8.04 -6.16
CA LYS A 43 5.21 8.11 -7.51
C LYS A 43 4.21 6.98 -7.79
N ARG A 44 4.38 5.85 -7.13
CA ARG A 44 3.49 4.70 -7.25
C ARG A 44 3.59 3.87 -5.99
N ILE A 45 2.46 3.29 -5.58
CA ILE A 45 2.33 2.65 -4.27
C ILE A 45 1.69 1.29 -4.42
N ILE A 46 2.17 0.32 -3.64
CA ILE A 46 1.56 -1.00 -3.55
C ILE A 46 1.11 -1.23 -2.11
N LEU A 47 -0.13 -1.67 -1.96
CA LEU A 47 -0.70 -2.09 -0.68
C LEU A 47 -0.81 -3.61 -0.69
N PRO A 48 0.16 -4.32 -0.11
CA PRO A 48 0.11 -5.78 -0.04
C PRO A 48 -0.77 -6.24 1.11
N GLY A 49 -1.20 -7.50 1.07
CA GLY A 49 -1.91 -8.05 2.20
C GLY A 49 -2.26 -9.51 2.01
N VAL A 50 -2.09 -10.28 3.08
CA VAL A 50 -2.55 -11.66 3.18
C VAL A 50 -3.14 -11.85 4.58
N GLY A 51 -4.06 -12.81 4.72
CA GLY A 51 -4.67 -13.13 6.00
C GLY A 51 -6.06 -12.53 6.15
N ALA A 52 -6.51 -12.38 7.39
CA ALA A 52 -7.86 -11.93 7.70
C ALA A 52 -7.97 -10.41 7.49
N PHE A 53 -9.07 -10.00 6.86
CA PHE A 53 -9.36 -8.60 6.59
C PHE A 53 -9.36 -7.74 7.86
N SER A 54 -10.02 -8.22 8.92
CA SER A 54 -10.12 -7.46 10.17
C SER A 54 -8.75 -7.16 10.77
N ASN A 55 -7.83 -8.11 10.71
CA ASN A 55 -6.47 -7.92 11.22
C ASN A 55 -5.72 -6.87 10.41
N ALA A 56 -5.92 -6.89 9.10
CA ALA A 56 -5.26 -5.91 8.22
C ALA A 56 -5.78 -4.50 8.49
N MET A 57 -7.11 -4.34 8.63
CA MET A 57 -7.69 -3.04 8.94
C MET A 57 -7.23 -2.52 10.29
N ASP A 58 -7.15 -3.40 11.30
CA ASP A 58 -6.66 -3.01 12.61
C ASP A 58 -5.22 -2.53 12.55
N SER A 59 -4.37 -3.21 11.78
CA SER A 59 -2.97 -2.81 11.61
C SER A 59 -2.86 -1.45 10.93
N LEU A 60 -3.65 -1.21 9.90
CA LEU A 60 -3.66 0.09 9.22
C LEU A 60 -4.12 1.20 10.17
N LYS A 61 -5.13 0.95 10.98
CA LYS A 61 -5.63 1.92 11.95
C LYS A 61 -4.60 2.23 13.03
N LYS A 62 -3.90 1.22 13.53
CA LYS A 62 -2.86 1.40 14.55
C LYS A 62 -1.71 2.27 14.05
N LEU A 63 -1.40 2.21 12.77
CA LEU A 63 -0.32 2.98 12.17
C LEU A 63 -0.81 4.29 11.57
N ASP A 64 -2.09 4.61 11.72
CA ASP A 64 -2.73 5.80 11.15
C ASP A 64 -2.59 5.88 9.64
N LEU A 65 -2.58 4.71 8.98
CA LEU A 65 -2.38 4.64 7.53
C LEU A 65 -3.68 4.75 6.73
N VAL A 66 -4.84 4.61 7.37
CA VAL A 66 -6.13 4.71 6.66
C VAL A 66 -6.28 6.09 6.02
N ASP A 67 -6.03 7.15 6.79
CA ASP A 67 -6.12 8.50 6.25
C ASP A 67 -5.03 8.79 5.22
N VAL A 68 -3.85 8.20 5.39
CA VAL A 68 -2.77 8.32 4.41
C VAL A 68 -3.17 7.71 3.07
N ILE A 69 -3.78 6.53 3.10
CA ILE A 69 -4.25 5.87 1.88
C ILE A 69 -5.35 6.69 1.22
N ARG A 70 -6.26 7.28 2.01
CA ARG A 70 -7.26 8.19 1.48
C ARG A 70 -6.61 9.38 0.77
N GLU A 71 -5.58 9.97 1.38
CA GLU A 71 -4.88 11.10 0.78
C GLU A 71 -4.16 10.70 -0.51
N VAL A 72 -3.60 9.49 -0.55
CA VAL A 72 -2.99 8.94 -1.77
C VAL A 72 -4.02 8.93 -2.90
N ALA A 73 -5.24 8.47 -2.62
CA ALA A 73 -6.31 8.45 -3.61
C ALA A 73 -6.71 9.86 -4.03
N ASN A 74 -6.79 10.80 -3.08
CA ASN A 74 -7.13 12.19 -3.37
C ASN A 74 -6.10 12.87 -4.26
N ARG A 75 -4.83 12.53 -4.07
CA ARG A 75 -3.74 13.07 -4.88
C ARG A 75 -3.55 12.35 -6.20
N LYS A 76 -4.36 11.32 -6.45
CA LYS A 76 -4.31 10.51 -7.67
C LYS A 76 -2.96 9.84 -7.88
N ILE A 77 -2.27 9.49 -6.80
CA ILE A 77 -1.05 8.69 -6.89
C ILE A 77 -1.45 7.27 -7.26
N PRO A 78 -0.82 6.65 -8.27
CA PRO A 78 -1.16 5.27 -8.63
C PRO A 78 -0.99 4.32 -7.43
N LEU A 79 -2.04 3.57 -7.13
CA LEU A 79 -2.09 2.67 -5.98
C LEU A 79 -2.65 1.32 -6.44
N LEU A 80 -1.89 0.26 -6.19
CA LEU A 80 -2.28 -1.09 -6.53
C LEU A 80 -2.43 -1.93 -5.26
N GLY A 81 -3.62 -2.51 -5.06
CA GLY A 81 -3.83 -3.48 -3.99
C GLY A 81 -3.55 -4.88 -4.51
N ILE A 82 -2.85 -5.68 -3.71
CA ILE A 82 -2.53 -7.07 -4.06
C ILE A 82 -3.17 -7.99 -3.02
N CYS A 83 -3.91 -9.00 -3.50
CA CYS A 83 -4.60 -9.96 -2.63
C CYS A 83 -5.52 -9.25 -1.64
N LEU A 84 -5.30 -9.39 -0.34
CA LEU A 84 -6.10 -8.74 0.68
C LEU A 84 -6.04 -7.22 0.58
N GLY A 85 -4.93 -6.68 0.08
CA GLY A 85 -4.81 -5.25 -0.13
C GLY A 85 -5.85 -4.70 -1.09
N MET A 86 -6.17 -5.45 -2.14
CA MET A 86 -7.22 -5.06 -3.09
C MET A 86 -8.58 -4.98 -2.39
N GLN A 87 -8.91 -5.96 -1.55
CA GLN A 87 -10.16 -5.97 -0.80
C GLN A 87 -10.24 -4.78 0.16
N LEU A 88 -9.13 -4.46 0.83
CA LEU A 88 -9.06 -3.31 1.72
C LEU A 88 -9.38 -2.01 0.97
N LEU A 89 -8.89 -1.87 -0.25
CA LEU A 89 -9.14 -0.68 -1.05
C LEU A 89 -10.63 -0.55 -1.40
N PHE A 90 -11.29 -1.64 -1.75
CA PHE A 90 -12.73 -1.63 -2.03
C PHE A 90 -13.53 -1.22 -0.81
N ASP A 91 -13.22 -1.79 0.34
CA ASP A 91 -13.97 -1.49 1.56
C ASP A 91 -13.73 -0.06 2.05
N GLN A 92 -12.52 0.45 1.86
CA GLN A 92 -12.22 1.84 2.15
C GLN A 92 -13.02 2.78 1.24
N SER A 93 -13.17 2.41 -0.02
CA SER A 93 -13.99 3.19 -0.95
C SER A 93 -15.41 3.33 -0.44
N GLU A 94 -16.03 2.25 0.02
CA GLU A 94 -17.37 2.27 0.59
C GLU A 94 -17.42 3.08 1.88
N GLU A 95 -16.45 2.86 2.76
CA GLU A 95 -16.37 3.54 4.04
C GLU A 95 -16.27 5.05 3.88
N PHE A 96 -15.59 5.50 2.84
CA PHE A 96 -15.39 6.92 2.59
C PHE A 96 -16.45 7.51 1.66
N GLY A 97 -17.47 6.74 1.31
CA GLY A 97 -18.54 7.19 0.43
C GLY A 97 -18.14 7.33 -1.03
N VAL A 98 -17.04 6.71 -1.43
CA VAL A 98 -16.59 6.66 -2.82
C VAL A 98 -17.10 5.36 -3.43
N THR A 99 -18.02 5.43 -4.33
CA THR A 99 -18.62 4.26 -4.98
C THR A 99 -18.18 4.13 -6.43
#